data_fdb467971ba65f1ce3a686cb428a67d2
#
_entry.id   fdb467971ba65f1ce3a686cb428a67d2
#
_cell.length_a   1.000
_cell.length_b   1.000
_cell.length_c   1.000
_cell.angle_alpha   90.00
_cell.angle_beta   90.00
_cell.angle_gamma   90.00
#
_symmetry.space_group_name_H-M   'P 1'
#
loop_
_entity.id
_entity.type
_entity.pdbx_description
1 polymer ?
#
loop_
_entity_poly.entity_id
_entity_poly.type
_entity_poly.pdbx_seq_one_letter_code
_entity_poly.pdbx_strand_id
1 'polypeptide(L)'
;MPNLCVSATFNPPVISILGAALREETVKRMEQRIPSVMSTSASPSREPSKFVFYTNPDHWRMEVSQHFCDDLHKSAVFLVIIECLESEGWNLRATNNIRDPESNRDTTKLFFARKP
;
A
#
# COMPACT_ATOMS: atom_id res chain seq x y z
N MET A 1 9.69 -20.19 -0.83
CA MET A 1 8.44 -19.67 -0.24
C MET A 1 7.99 -18.42 -0.99
N PRO A 2 6.69 -18.26 -1.25
CA PRO A 2 6.23 -17.03 -1.90
C PRO A 2 6.44 -15.82 -0.99
N ASN A 3 6.85 -14.74 -1.59
CA ASN A 3 7.17 -13.49 -0.92
C ASN A 3 6.42 -12.32 -1.55
N LEU A 4 6.18 -11.29 -0.77
CA LEU A 4 5.48 -10.10 -1.19
C LEU A 4 6.12 -8.88 -0.53
N CYS A 5 6.36 -7.83 -1.31
CA CYS A 5 6.88 -6.59 -0.77
C CYS A 5 5.91 -5.44 -1.06
N VAL A 6 5.50 -4.74 -0.01
CA VAL A 6 4.66 -3.55 -0.14
C VAL A 6 5.55 -2.34 0.12
N SER A 7 5.53 -1.39 -0.81
CA SER A 7 6.22 -0.11 -0.65
C SER A 7 5.19 1.00 -0.54
N ALA A 8 5.32 1.86 0.46
CA ALA A 8 4.41 2.98 0.65
C ALA A 8 5.20 4.27 0.84
N THR A 9 4.89 5.26 0.02
CA THR A 9 5.41 6.61 0.12
C THR A 9 4.22 7.54 0.29
N PHE A 10 4.33 8.56 1.11
CA PHE A 10 3.21 9.44 1.41
C PHE A 10 3.46 10.86 0.95
N ASN A 11 2.33 11.58 0.82
CA ASN A 11 2.24 13.01 0.51
C ASN A 11 2.82 13.35 -0.87
N PRO A 12 2.20 12.84 -1.95
CA PRO A 12 0.95 12.09 -1.99
C PRO A 12 1.12 10.60 -1.70
N PRO A 13 0.08 9.93 -1.20
CA PRO A 13 0.17 8.50 -0.93
C PRO A 13 0.30 7.67 -2.21
N VAL A 14 1.33 6.84 -2.25
CA VAL A 14 1.56 5.88 -3.35
C VAL A 14 1.90 4.54 -2.73
N ILE A 15 1.15 3.51 -3.08
CA ILE A 15 1.33 2.17 -2.56
C ILE A 15 1.59 1.22 -3.71
N SER A 16 2.69 0.47 -3.62
CA SER A 16 3.08 -0.52 -4.62
C SER A 16 3.21 -1.89 -3.98
N ILE A 17 2.70 -2.92 -4.62
CA ILE A 17 2.77 -4.29 -4.15
C ILE A 17 3.48 -5.14 -5.20
N LEU A 18 4.62 -5.69 -4.82
CA LEU A 18 5.52 -6.42 -5.71
C LEU A 18 5.71 -7.84 -5.21
N GLY A 19 5.71 -8.80 -6.09
CA GLY A 19 6.02 -10.19 -5.76
C GLY A 19 4.95 -11.16 -6.24
N ALA A 20 4.51 -12.05 -5.36
CA ALA A 20 3.56 -13.09 -5.71
C ALA A 20 2.20 -12.52 -6.10
N ALA A 21 1.44 -13.28 -6.90
CA ALA A 21 0.10 -12.88 -7.32
C ALA A 21 -0.84 -12.81 -6.12
N LEU A 22 -1.64 -11.75 -6.07
CA LEU A 22 -2.67 -11.55 -5.07
C LEU A 22 -4.03 -11.92 -5.62
N ARG A 23 -4.93 -12.34 -4.73
CA ARG A 23 -6.33 -12.55 -5.09
C ARG A 23 -6.96 -11.20 -5.40
N GLU A 24 -7.81 -11.19 -6.41
CA GLU A 24 -8.53 -9.99 -6.81
C GLU A 24 -9.35 -9.40 -5.65
N GLU A 25 -9.97 -10.26 -4.86
CA GLU A 25 -10.74 -9.83 -3.69
C GLU A 25 -9.89 -9.05 -2.69
N THR A 26 -8.65 -9.48 -2.45
CA THR A 26 -7.74 -8.80 -1.54
C THR A 26 -7.37 -7.43 -2.08
N VAL A 27 -7.07 -7.34 -3.38
CA VAL A 27 -6.76 -6.07 -4.03
C VAL A 27 -7.94 -5.11 -3.92
N LYS A 28 -9.13 -5.57 -4.23
CA LYS A 28 -10.34 -4.74 -4.14
C LYS A 28 -10.64 -4.29 -2.72
N ARG A 29 -10.43 -5.16 -1.74
CA ARG A 29 -10.64 -4.80 -0.33
C ARG A 29 -9.70 -3.68 0.09
N MET A 30 -8.44 -3.75 -0.31
CA MET A 30 -7.48 -2.68 -0.03
C MET A 30 -7.87 -1.38 -0.74
N GLU A 31 -8.32 -1.45 -1.99
CA GLU A 31 -8.78 -0.28 -2.73
C GLU A 31 -9.89 0.47 -2.01
N GLN A 32 -10.80 -0.26 -1.38
CA GLN A 32 -11.92 0.33 -0.66
C GLN A 32 -11.52 0.86 0.71
N ARG A 33 -10.70 0.11 1.43
CA ARG A 33 -10.39 0.42 2.82
C ARG A 33 -9.28 1.45 3.00
N ILE A 34 -8.27 1.45 2.13
CA ILE A 34 -7.13 2.37 2.28
C ILE A 34 -7.57 3.83 2.24
N PRO A 35 -8.33 4.30 1.24
CA PRO A 35 -8.75 5.70 1.24
C PRO A 35 -9.63 6.07 2.44
N SER A 36 -10.37 5.14 2.98
CA SER A 36 -11.29 5.40 4.10
C SER A 36 -10.58 5.76 5.41
N VAL A 37 -9.30 5.38 5.54
CA VAL A 37 -8.50 5.69 6.75
C VAL A 37 -7.55 6.85 6.53
N MET A 38 -7.55 7.45 5.35
CA MET A 38 -6.74 8.62 5.04
C MET A 38 -7.47 9.90 5.44
N SER A 39 -6.76 11.03 5.40
CA SER A 39 -7.37 12.34 5.64
C SER A 39 -8.46 12.62 4.62
N THR A 40 -9.39 13.51 4.98
CA THR A 40 -10.40 13.98 4.03
C THR A 40 -9.72 14.63 2.85
N SER A 41 -10.17 14.29 1.64
CA SER A 41 -9.63 14.86 0.43
C SER A 41 -9.95 16.36 0.35
N ALA A 42 -8.98 17.17 -0.05
CA ALA A 42 -9.18 18.61 -0.25
C ALA A 42 -10.09 18.88 -1.46
N SER A 43 -10.09 17.99 -2.44
CA SER A 43 -10.97 18.06 -3.62
C SER A 43 -11.60 16.70 -3.80
N PRO A 44 -12.92 16.58 -3.69
CA PRO A 44 -13.57 15.29 -3.89
C PRO A 44 -13.22 14.73 -5.26
N SER A 45 -12.68 13.52 -5.29
CA SER A 45 -12.43 12.82 -6.54
C SER A 45 -13.74 12.26 -7.07
N ARG A 46 -13.97 12.42 -8.36
CA ARG A 46 -15.11 11.80 -9.03
C ARG A 46 -14.90 10.31 -9.24
N GLU A 47 -13.65 9.88 -9.23
CA GLU A 47 -13.30 8.48 -9.42
C GLU A 47 -12.57 7.95 -8.20
N PRO A 48 -12.94 6.76 -7.70
CA PRO A 48 -12.22 6.16 -6.59
C PRO A 48 -10.82 5.76 -7.02
N SER A 49 -9.88 5.82 -6.10
CA SER A 49 -8.53 5.33 -6.35
C SER A 49 -8.54 3.83 -6.52
N LYS A 50 -7.76 3.33 -7.49
CA LYS A 50 -7.70 1.91 -7.82
C LYS A 50 -6.25 1.45 -7.92
N PHE A 51 -6.04 0.19 -7.61
CA PHE A 51 -4.78 -0.46 -7.94
C PHE A 51 -4.76 -0.75 -9.44
N VAL A 52 -3.66 -0.37 -10.09
CA VAL A 52 -3.41 -0.63 -11.50
C VAL A 52 -2.24 -1.59 -11.60
N PHE A 53 -2.36 -2.60 -12.45
CA PHE A 53 -1.30 -3.58 -12.63
C PHE A 53 -0.33 -3.08 -13.70
N TYR A 54 0.95 -3.10 -13.36
CA TYR A 54 2.05 -2.73 -14.25
C TYR A 54 2.97 -3.92 -14.48
N THR A 55 3.68 -3.92 -15.61
CA THR A 55 4.67 -4.93 -15.93
C THR A 55 6.07 -4.32 -15.92
N ASN A 56 7.11 -5.18 -15.84
CA ASN A 56 8.53 -4.83 -15.89
C ASN A 56 9.01 -3.95 -14.71
N PRO A 57 8.95 -4.44 -13.47
CA PRO A 57 8.45 -5.73 -13.00
C PRO A 57 6.95 -5.71 -12.74
N ASP A 58 6.36 -6.89 -12.66
CA ASP A 58 4.94 -7.02 -12.35
C ASP A 58 4.64 -6.54 -10.94
N HIS A 59 3.74 -5.56 -10.84
CA HIS A 59 3.33 -5.02 -9.54
C HIS A 59 1.98 -4.32 -9.63
N TRP A 60 1.31 -4.23 -8.49
CA TRP A 60 0.12 -3.40 -8.32
C TRP A 60 0.54 -2.05 -7.76
N ARG A 61 -0.05 -0.98 -8.27
CA ARG A 61 0.23 0.37 -7.79
C ARG A 61 -1.05 1.19 -7.67
N MET A 62 -1.16 1.92 -6.57
CA MET A 62 -2.26 2.85 -6.34
C MET A 62 -1.70 4.20 -5.92
N GLU A 63 -2.17 5.28 -6.57
CA GLU A 63 -1.88 6.65 -6.16
C GLU A 63 -3.16 7.30 -5.63
N VAL A 64 -3.05 7.97 -4.49
CA VAL A 64 -4.16 8.69 -3.88
C VAL A 64 -3.72 10.15 -3.73
N SER A 65 -3.61 10.84 -4.87
CA SER A 65 -2.95 12.15 -4.97
C SER A 65 -3.66 13.28 -4.21
N GLN A 66 -4.93 13.11 -3.89
CA GLN A 66 -5.73 14.17 -3.25
C GLN A 66 -5.75 14.08 -1.74
N HIS A 67 -5.13 13.06 -1.17
CA HIS A 67 -5.09 12.86 0.27
C HIS A 67 -3.73 13.23 0.84
N PHE A 68 -3.75 13.72 2.06
CA PHE A 68 -2.56 13.99 2.84
C PHE A 68 -2.62 13.15 4.11
N CYS A 69 -1.52 12.51 4.48
CA CYS A 69 -1.48 11.63 5.63
C CYS A 69 -0.51 12.16 6.68
N ASP A 70 -0.99 12.39 7.89
CA ASP A 70 -0.14 12.59 9.06
C ASP A 70 0.30 11.21 9.59
N ASP A 71 1.03 11.19 10.70
CA ASP A 71 1.56 9.94 11.25
C ASP A 71 0.45 8.96 11.65
N LEU A 72 -0.66 9.46 12.16
CA LEU A 72 -1.79 8.61 12.53
C LEU A 72 -2.42 7.96 11.28
N HIS A 73 -2.63 8.76 10.23
CA HIS A 73 -3.20 8.23 8.98
C HIS A 73 -2.28 7.21 8.32
N LYS A 74 -0.96 7.48 8.32
CA LYS A 74 0.03 6.52 7.80
C LYS A 74 -0.06 5.19 8.53
N SER A 75 -0.13 5.22 9.86
CA SER A 75 -0.24 4.02 10.68
C SER A 75 -1.54 3.26 10.38
N ALA A 76 -2.64 3.97 10.20
CA ALA A 76 -3.92 3.35 9.86
C ALA A 76 -3.87 2.68 8.48
N VAL A 77 -3.21 3.29 7.50
CA VAL A 77 -3.01 2.68 6.18
C VAL A 77 -2.23 1.39 6.29
N PHE A 78 -1.14 1.37 7.06
CA PHE A 78 -0.35 0.15 7.25
C PHE A 78 -1.18 -0.95 7.92
N LEU A 79 -1.99 -0.60 8.91
CA LEU A 79 -2.86 -1.56 9.57
C LEU A 79 -3.84 -2.21 8.57
N VAL A 80 -4.45 -1.41 7.72
CA VAL A 80 -5.36 -1.93 6.69
C VAL A 80 -4.64 -2.89 5.74
N ILE A 81 -3.45 -2.50 5.28
CA ILE A 81 -2.65 -3.35 4.38
C ILE A 81 -2.33 -4.68 5.06
N ILE A 82 -1.87 -4.63 6.30
CA ILE A 82 -1.49 -5.84 7.04
C ILE A 82 -2.72 -6.74 7.24
N GLU A 83 -3.86 -6.18 7.67
CA GLU A 83 -5.08 -6.95 7.89
C GLU A 83 -5.57 -7.62 6.60
N CYS A 84 -5.59 -6.88 5.49
CA CYS A 84 -6.05 -7.43 4.22
C CYS A 84 -5.15 -8.56 3.73
N LEU A 85 -3.84 -8.40 3.86
CA LEU A 85 -2.88 -9.43 3.44
C LEU A 85 -2.91 -10.63 4.38
N GLU A 86 -3.07 -10.41 5.68
CA GLU A 86 -3.21 -11.52 6.63
C GLU A 86 -4.44 -12.38 6.32
N SER A 87 -5.53 -11.76 5.86
CA SER A 87 -6.74 -12.51 5.49
C SER A 87 -6.51 -13.46 4.32
N GLU A 88 -5.49 -13.21 3.50
CA GLU A 88 -5.09 -14.10 2.41
C GLU A 88 -3.99 -15.08 2.83
N GLY A 89 -3.54 -15.01 4.07
CA GLY A 89 -2.50 -15.91 4.60
C GLY A 89 -1.09 -15.36 4.55
N TRP A 90 -0.93 -14.08 4.22
CA TRP A 90 0.38 -13.42 4.23
C TRP A 90 0.74 -12.98 5.64
N ASN A 91 1.98 -13.23 6.04
CA ASN A 91 2.47 -12.84 7.35
C ASN A 91 3.57 -11.80 7.23
N LEU A 92 3.44 -10.72 7.98
CA LEU A 92 4.48 -9.68 8.03
C LEU A 92 5.73 -10.23 8.69
N ARG A 93 6.86 -10.15 8.00
CA ARG A 93 8.13 -10.71 8.48
C ARG A 93 9.16 -9.63 8.79
N ALA A 94 9.13 -8.51 8.08
CA ALA A 94 10.09 -7.44 8.29
C ALA A 94 9.52 -6.11 7.80
N THR A 95 10.00 -5.02 8.38
CA THR A 95 9.70 -3.67 7.92
C THR A 95 11.01 -2.92 7.74
N ASN A 96 11.02 -1.96 6.82
CA ASN A 96 12.17 -1.10 6.59
C ASN A 96 11.67 0.29 6.18
N ASN A 97 12.38 1.32 6.59
CA ASN A 97 12.07 2.68 6.21
C ASN A 97 13.33 3.30 5.61
N ILE A 98 13.21 3.80 4.38
CA ILE A 98 14.33 4.39 3.65
C ILE A 98 13.95 5.83 3.33
N ARG A 99 14.79 6.77 3.76
CA ARG A 99 14.60 8.18 3.45
C ARG A 99 15.39 8.55 2.21
N ASP A 100 14.70 9.16 1.24
CA ASP A 100 15.36 9.69 0.05
C ASP A 100 15.93 11.06 0.40
N PRO A 101 17.27 11.24 0.33
CA PRO A 101 17.88 12.52 0.68
C PRO A 101 17.52 13.66 -0.29
N GLU A 102 17.17 13.36 -1.53
CA GLU A 102 16.82 14.39 -2.50
C GLU A 102 15.41 14.90 -2.33
N SER A 103 14.44 14.00 -2.22
CA SER A 103 13.04 14.39 -2.08
C SER A 103 12.61 14.62 -0.65
N ASN A 104 13.44 14.19 0.32
CA ASN A 104 13.14 14.23 1.75
C ASN A 104 11.89 13.43 2.11
N ARG A 105 11.56 12.41 1.31
CA ARG A 105 10.43 11.51 1.53
C ARG A 105 10.88 10.19 2.09
N ASP A 106 10.07 9.63 2.99
CA ASP A 106 10.29 8.30 3.53
C ASP A 106 9.52 7.28 2.72
N THR A 107 10.17 6.18 2.37
CA THR A 107 9.51 5.01 1.80
C THR A 107 9.56 3.91 2.84
N THR A 108 8.39 3.43 3.23
CA THR A 108 8.28 2.29 4.15
C THR A 108 8.03 1.03 3.34
N LYS A 109 8.80 0.00 3.62
CA LYS A 109 8.65 -1.29 2.96
C LYS A 109 8.20 -2.33 3.98
N LEU A 110 7.19 -3.11 3.61
CA LEU A 110 6.68 -4.21 4.40
C LEU A 110 6.92 -5.50 3.65
N PHE A 111 7.63 -6.42 4.25
CA PHE A 111 7.95 -7.70 3.64
C PHE A 111 7.07 -8.80 4.24
N PHE A 112 6.36 -9.50 3.39
CA PHE A 112 5.45 -10.56 3.78
C PHE A 112 5.89 -11.90 3.19
N ALA A 113 5.60 -12.97 3.90
CA ALA A 113 5.81 -14.32 3.41
C ALA A 113 4.56 -15.15 3.71
N ARG A 114 4.30 -16.14 2.87
CA ARG A 114 3.20 -17.07 3.07
C ARG A 114 3.76 -18.48 3.08
N LYS A 115 3.29 -19.30 4.03
CA LYS A 115 3.67 -20.69 4.06
C LYS A 115 3.12 -21.41 2.83
N PRO A 116 3.90 -22.34 2.27
CA PRO A 116 3.45 -23.12 1.11
C PRO A 116 2.23 -23.98 1.45
#